data_4e5c54bcdc4fdc95cd67e7a529c24c5b
#
_entry.id   4e5c54bcdc4fdc95cd67e7a529c24c5b
#
_cell.length_a   1.000
_cell.length_b   1.000
_cell.length_c   1.000
_cell.angle_alpha   90.00
_cell.angle_beta   90.00
_cell.angle_gamma   90.00
#
_symmetry.space_group_name_H-M   'P 1'
#
loop_
_entity.id
_entity.type
_entity.pdbx_description
1 polymer ?
#
loop_
_entity_poly.entity_id
_entity_poly.type
_entity_poly.pdbx_seq_one_letter_code
_entity_poly.pdbx_strand_id
1 'polypeptide(L)'
;MSHDLTSLYAQHIATLRARADKALSLGGFDHLLVAASTPLRKFLDDQDYPFVANPHFRHWLPLTDTPGSWVIYTPGHKPKLIFVQPRDYWHVVPAAPNGYWVDAFDIRIVRTAAEAVAALPKGKRAVIAPHCPEIEGMEVNHPQAVTDYLHWHRSYKTPYELALMREANHVGARAHRAAEKAFRAGESELGIHLAYLAAARQTDAELPYSSIVGLNEHSAVLHYTNFDRTPPKQQHSFLIDAGGSAAGYASDITRTYAAAGHSDFQALIDSVEKAQLGFVAKVKAGQSYPDLHIHAHHVLADVLREHGVIDMSAESAVQSGVTATFFPHGLGHPIGLQVHDVAGFQASESGGYIPRPEGHPYLRMTRALEPGMVVTIEPGLYFIDMLLEELRNTPAAKDIDWAKVDAFRPYGGIRIEDDVVCTHDEPENLTRDAFAMLN
;
A
#
# COMPACT_ATOMS: atom_id res chain seq x y z
N MET A 1 1.58 15.38 17.76
CA MET A 1 0.49 16.38 17.97
C MET A 1 -0.83 15.66 17.78
N SER A 2 -1.72 15.63 18.76
CA SER A 2 -3.05 15.04 18.56
C SER A 2 -3.81 15.97 17.62
N HIS A 3 -3.96 15.56 16.36
CA HIS A 3 -4.88 16.26 15.47
C HIS A 3 -6.29 16.15 16.04
N ASP A 4 -7.05 17.23 15.99
CA ASP A 4 -8.48 17.16 16.28
C ASP A 4 -9.17 16.39 15.14
N LEU A 5 -9.22 15.07 15.29
CA LEU A 5 -9.84 14.18 14.30
C LEU A 5 -11.31 14.55 14.05
N THR A 6 -12.00 15.15 15.02
CA THR A 6 -13.40 15.56 14.87
C THR A 6 -13.54 16.64 13.79
N SER A 7 -12.71 17.68 13.89
CA SER A 7 -12.71 18.78 12.90
C SER A 7 -12.25 18.31 11.52
N LEU A 8 -11.18 17.52 11.46
CA LEU A 8 -10.66 16.95 10.21
C LEU A 8 -11.69 16.04 9.53
N TYR A 9 -12.37 15.22 10.32
CA TYR A 9 -13.40 14.31 9.81
C TYR A 9 -14.62 15.06 9.26
N ALA A 10 -15.05 16.13 9.91
CA ALA A 10 -16.17 16.95 9.41
C ALA A 10 -15.84 17.53 8.01
N GLN A 11 -14.61 18.00 7.79
CA GLN A 11 -14.13 18.49 6.49
C GLN A 11 -14.03 17.35 5.47
N HIS A 12 -13.55 16.18 5.89
CA HIS A 12 -13.47 15.00 5.05
C HIS A 12 -14.84 14.57 4.53
N ILE A 13 -15.84 14.44 5.42
CA ILE A 13 -17.22 14.09 5.03
C ILE A 13 -17.84 15.14 4.10
N ALA A 14 -17.57 16.42 4.32
CA ALA A 14 -18.02 17.46 3.39
C ALA A 14 -17.43 17.28 1.99
N THR A 15 -16.14 16.93 1.91
CA THR A 15 -15.45 16.61 0.65
C THR A 15 -16.05 15.37 -0.02
N LEU A 16 -16.27 14.28 0.74
CA LEU A 16 -16.86 13.05 0.19
C LEU A 16 -18.28 13.27 -0.36
N ARG A 17 -19.08 14.07 0.35
CA ARG A 17 -20.42 14.43 -0.12
C ARG A 17 -20.39 15.19 -1.45
N ALA A 18 -19.51 16.20 -1.55
CA ALA A 18 -19.35 16.96 -2.80
C ALA A 18 -18.88 16.07 -3.96
N ARG A 19 -17.92 15.16 -3.70
CA ARG A 19 -17.46 14.18 -4.70
C ARG A 19 -18.59 13.21 -5.11
N ALA A 20 -19.38 12.72 -4.16
CA ALA A 20 -20.50 11.84 -4.41
C ALA A 20 -21.65 12.55 -5.18
N ASP A 21 -21.97 13.80 -4.84
CA ASP A 21 -22.93 14.61 -5.59
C ASP A 21 -22.56 14.69 -7.07
N LYS A 22 -21.29 15.00 -7.36
CA LYS A 22 -20.81 15.10 -8.74
C LYS A 22 -20.81 13.75 -9.45
N ALA A 23 -20.31 12.69 -8.81
CA ALA A 23 -20.28 11.34 -9.36
C ALA A 23 -21.69 10.83 -9.72
N LEU A 24 -22.65 11.01 -8.82
CA LEU A 24 -24.04 10.62 -9.04
C LEU A 24 -24.69 11.42 -10.17
N SER A 25 -24.40 12.73 -10.24
CA SER A 25 -24.88 13.59 -11.35
C SER A 25 -24.34 13.12 -12.70
N LEU A 26 -23.04 12.77 -12.78
CA LEU A 26 -22.40 12.25 -14.00
C LEU A 26 -22.99 10.90 -14.43
N GLY A 27 -23.26 10.02 -13.47
CA GLY A 27 -23.82 8.68 -13.74
C GLY A 27 -25.35 8.66 -13.91
N GLY A 28 -26.06 9.73 -13.55
CA GLY A 28 -27.51 9.79 -13.58
C GLY A 28 -28.21 8.91 -12.53
N PHE A 29 -27.60 8.81 -11.33
CA PHE A 29 -28.12 8.02 -10.20
C PHE A 29 -28.68 8.91 -9.09
N ASP A 30 -29.68 8.39 -8.36
CA ASP A 30 -30.31 9.08 -7.23
C ASP A 30 -29.55 8.81 -5.91
N HIS A 31 -28.92 7.64 -5.80
CA HIS A 31 -28.28 7.18 -4.57
C HIS A 31 -26.95 6.49 -4.84
N LEU A 32 -25.97 6.72 -3.95
CA LEU A 32 -24.76 5.92 -3.82
C LEU A 32 -24.94 4.95 -2.65
N LEU A 33 -24.80 3.66 -2.91
CA LEU A 33 -24.86 2.59 -1.92
C LEU A 33 -23.48 1.92 -1.85
N VAL A 34 -22.88 1.90 -0.68
CA VAL A 34 -21.58 1.29 -0.47
C VAL A 34 -21.66 0.23 0.63
N ALA A 35 -21.49 -1.03 0.25
CA ALA A 35 -21.46 -2.14 1.22
C ALA A 35 -20.12 -2.22 1.94
N ALA A 36 -20.14 -2.57 3.23
CA ALA A 36 -18.93 -2.98 3.93
C ALA A 36 -18.32 -4.28 3.35
N SER A 37 -19.11 -5.10 2.71
CA SER A 37 -18.89 -6.47 2.26
C SER A 37 -19.51 -7.49 3.22
N THR A 38 -19.42 -8.77 2.84
CA THR A 38 -19.82 -9.91 3.68
C THR A 38 -18.62 -10.85 3.85
N PRO A 39 -18.56 -11.62 4.95
CA PRO A 39 -17.54 -12.64 5.11
C PRO A 39 -17.56 -13.63 3.94
N LEU A 40 -16.39 -14.06 3.51
CA LEU A 40 -16.23 -15.07 2.48
C LEU A 40 -16.03 -16.44 3.16
N ARG A 41 -16.97 -17.37 2.95
CA ARG A 41 -16.91 -18.73 3.48
C ARG A 41 -15.78 -19.54 2.83
N LYS A 42 -15.01 -20.27 3.64
CA LYS A 42 -14.04 -21.24 3.12
C LYS A 42 -14.75 -22.40 2.44
N PHE A 43 -14.12 -22.96 1.41
CA PHE A 43 -14.70 -24.03 0.61
C PHE A 43 -15.00 -25.29 1.47
N LEU A 44 -16.27 -25.71 1.49
CA LEU A 44 -16.78 -26.85 2.25
C LEU A 44 -16.48 -26.81 3.76
N ASP A 45 -16.37 -25.60 4.33
CA ASP A 45 -16.10 -25.36 5.74
C ASP A 45 -17.21 -24.48 6.36
N ASP A 46 -17.33 -24.48 7.68
CA ASP A 46 -18.18 -23.58 8.45
C ASP A 46 -17.45 -22.33 8.96
N GLN A 47 -16.15 -22.18 8.61
CA GLN A 47 -15.33 -21.02 8.91
C GLN A 47 -15.28 -20.03 7.75
N ASP A 48 -15.09 -18.76 8.08
CA ASP A 48 -14.87 -17.69 7.10
C ASP A 48 -13.38 -17.34 6.99
N TYR A 49 -12.98 -16.75 5.85
CA TYR A 49 -11.72 -16.03 5.75
C TYR A 49 -11.78 -14.76 6.62
N PRO A 50 -10.63 -14.20 7.06
CA PRO A 50 -10.60 -12.92 7.74
C PRO A 50 -11.38 -11.86 6.95
N PHE A 51 -12.27 -11.16 7.64
CA PHE A 51 -13.09 -10.12 7.01
C PHE A 51 -12.26 -8.86 6.76
N VAL A 52 -12.41 -8.31 5.56
CA VAL A 52 -11.81 -7.02 5.17
C VAL A 52 -12.91 -6.14 4.61
N ALA A 53 -13.20 -5.03 5.28
CA ALA A 53 -14.20 -4.09 4.81
C ALA A 53 -13.76 -3.42 3.49
N ASN A 54 -14.74 -3.20 2.60
CA ASN A 54 -14.56 -2.52 1.32
C ASN A 54 -13.85 -1.16 1.50
N PRO A 55 -12.79 -0.85 0.73
CA PRO A 55 -12.10 0.43 0.80
C PRO A 55 -13.02 1.63 0.59
N HIS A 56 -14.02 1.54 -0.30
CA HIS A 56 -15.02 2.60 -0.47
C HIS A 56 -15.88 2.81 0.78
N PHE A 57 -16.20 1.75 1.54
CA PHE A 57 -16.90 1.86 2.81
C PHE A 57 -16.01 2.52 3.88
N ARG A 58 -14.76 2.07 3.98
CA ARG A 58 -13.75 2.65 4.90
C ARG A 58 -13.42 4.10 4.58
N HIS A 59 -13.58 4.54 3.34
CA HIS A 59 -13.44 5.94 2.96
C HIS A 59 -14.47 6.86 3.66
N TRP A 60 -15.68 6.35 3.89
CA TRP A 60 -16.73 7.07 4.62
C TRP A 60 -16.60 6.92 6.15
N LEU A 61 -16.12 5.79 6.64
CA LEU A 61 -16.23 5.40 8.05
C LEU A 61 -14.94 4.74 8.56
N PRO A 62 -14.45 5.10 9.76
CA PRO A 62 -13.31 4.42 10.37
C PRO A 62 -13.71 3.05 10.96
N LEU A 63 -14.48 2.26 10.23
CA LEU A 63 -14.98 0.94 10.63
C LEU A 63 -14.39 -0.14 9.72
N THR A 64 -13.65 -1.07 10.31
CA THR A 64 -12.95 -2.12 9.58
C THR A 64 -13.60 -3.50 9.72
N ASP A 65 -14.44 -3.69 10.77
CA ASP A 65 -15.05 -4.97 11.10
C ASP A 65 -16.56 -4.81 11.37
N THR A 66 -17.33 -4.56 10.31
CA THR A 66 -18.79 -4.39 10.37
C THR A 66 -19.47 -5.04 9.18
N PRO A 67 -19.35 -6.38 9.02
CA PRO A 67 -19.88 -7.09 7.86
C PRO A 67 -21.39 -6.87 7.71
N GLY A 68 -21.83 -6.79 6.43
CA GLY A 68 -23.23 -6.59 6.08
C GLY A 68 -23.76 -5.17 6.25
N SER A 69 -22.96 -4.24 6.77
CA SER A 69 -23.34 -2.83 6.95
C SER A 69 -23.24 -2.04 5.64
N TRP A 70 -23.98 -0.92 5.56
CA TRP A 70 -24.08 -0.09 4.35
C TRP A 70 -23.96 1.40 4.65
N VAL A 71 -23.18 2.10 3.85
CA VAL A 71 -23.28 3.55 3.71
C VAL A 71 -24.22 3.87 2.55
N ILE A 72 -25.14 4.80 2.81
CA ILE A 72 -26.08 5.32 1.82
C ILE A 72 -25.88 6.82 1.73
N TYR A 73 -25.64 7.32 0.54
CA TYR A 73 -25.61 8.75 0.30
C TYR A 73 -26.65 9.12 -0.77
N THR A 74 -27.43 10.17 -0.45
CA THR A 74 -28.42 10.79 -1.34
C THR A 74 -28.10 12.28 -1.40
N PRO A 75 -27.96 12.88 -2.59
CA PRO A 75 -27.70 14.31 -2.74
C PRO A 75 -28.63 15.19 -1.90
N GLY A 76 -28.05 16.18 -1.24
CA GLY A 76 -28.78 17.10 -0.35
C GLY A 76 -29.14 16.55 1.02
N HIS A 77 -28.86 15.28 1.31
CA HIS A 77 -29.15 14.66 2.60
C HIS A 77 -27.90 14.35 3.39
N LYS A 78 -28.07 14.16 4.70
CA LYS A 78 -27.04 13.59 5.59
C LYS A 78 -26.79 12.14 5.19
N PRO A 79 -25.52 11.66 5.12
CA PRO A 79 -25.25 10.26 4.86
C PRO A 79 -25.90 9.35 5.91
N LYS A 80 -26.32 8.15 5.51
CA LYS A 80 -26.90 7.16 6.42
C LYS A 80 -25.97 5.97 6.56
N LEU A 81 -25.90 5.44 7.78
CA LEU A 81 -25.28 4.16 8.06
C LEU A 81 -26.36 3.16 8.46
N ILE A 82 -26.51 2.09 7.67
CA ILE A 82 -27.25 0.91 8.13
C ILE A 82 -26.22 0.01 8.79
N PHE A 83 -26.26 -0.06 10.10
CA PHE A 83 -25.29 -0.79 10.92
C PHE A 83 -25.86 -2.14 11.33
N VAL A 84 -25.22 -3.22 10.89
CA VAL A 84 -25.60 -4.58 11.25
C VAL A 84 -24.97 -4.93 12.59
N GLN A 85 -25.82 -5.14 13.60
CA GLN A 85 -25.44 -5.58 14.94
C GLN A 85 -26.24 -6.87 15.26
N PRO A 86 -25.72 -8.05 14.89
CA PRO A 86 -26.45 -9.29 15.03
C PRO A 86 -26.68 -9.66 16.51
N ARG A 87 -27.63 -10.55 16.75
CA ARG A 87 -27.68 -11.29 18.02
C ARG A 87 -26.90 -12.58 17.81
N ASP A 88 -25.71 -12.62 18.36
CA ASP A 88 -24.79 -13.75 18.19
C ASP A 88 -24.15 -14.10 19.54
N TYR A 89 -23.89 -15.36 19.77
CA TYR A 89 -23.15 -15.87 20.92
C TYR A 89 -21.89 -16.66 20.50
N TRP A 90 -21.71 -16.85 19.20
CA TRP A 90 -20.51 -17.49 18.65
C TRP A 90 -19.39 -16.52 18.38
N HIS A 91 -19.73 -15.27 18.02
CA HIS A 91 -18.78 -14.24 17.63
C HIS A 91 -18.97 -12.98 18.46
N VAL A 92 -17.92 -12.16 18.54
CA VAL A 92 -18.01 -10.86 19.16
C VAL A 92 -18.96 -9.97 18.36
N VAL A 93 -20.03 -9.52 19.00
CA VAL A 93 -20.98 -8.59 18.37
C VAL A 93 -20.36 -7.19 18.34
N PRO A 94 -20.33 -6.49 17.19
CA PRO A 94 -19.87 -5.13 17.12
C PRO A 94 -20.56 -4.24 18.14
N ALA A 95 -19.79 -3.40 18.85
CA ALA A 95 -20.33 -2.42 19.80
C ALA A 95 -21.24 -1.40 19.08
N ALA A 96 -22.15 -0.77 19.82
CA ALA A 96 -22.94 0.32 19.24
C ALA A 96 -22.03 1.44 18.70
N PRO A 97 -22.36 2.02 17.55
CA PRO A 97 -21.58 3.09 16.96
C PRO A 97 -21.30 4.23 17.95
N ASN A 98 -20.03 4.56 18.12
CA ASN A 98 -19.60 5.69 18.96
C ASN A 98 -18.32 6.32 18.39
N GLY A 99 -17.96 7.51 18.91
CA GLY A 99 -16.74 8.22 18.55
C GLY A 99 -17.01 9.47 17.70
N TYR A 100 -15.95 10.13 17.29
CA TYR A 100 -15.96 11.45 16.66
C TYR A 100 -16.71 11.52 15.30
N TRP A 101 -16.96 10.39 14.67
CA TRP A 101 -17.56 10.27 13.34
C TRP A 101 -19.10 10.13 13.38
N VAL A 102 -19.69 9.75 14.53
CA VAL A 102 -21.11 9.35 14.65
C VAL A 102 -22.06 10.46 14.24
N ASP A 103 -21.77 11.69 14.63
CA ASP A 103 -22.64 12.84 14.33
C ASP A 103 -22.71 13.18 12.84
N ALA A 104 -21.81 12.65 12.01
CA ALA A 104 -21.84 12.84 10.57
C ALA A 104 -22.87 11.97 9.84
N PHE A 105 -23.50 10.99 10.52
CA PHE A 105 -24.43 10.02 9.93
C PHE A 105 -25.79 9.97 10.63
N ASP A 106 -26.83 9.68 9.84
CA ASP A 106 -28.08 9.13 10.35
C ASP A 106 -27.89 7.62 10.49
N ILE A 107 -27.85 7.11 11.72
CA ILE A 107 -27.52 5.71 12.00
C ILE A 107 -28.78 4.91 12.28
N ARG A 108 -28.98 3.82 11.52
CA ARG A 108 -29.99 2.80 11.77
C ARG A 108 -29.34 1.47 12.12
N ILE A 109 -29.56 0.98 13.33
CA ILE A 109 -29.11 -0.34 13.75
C ILE A 109 -30.13 -1.38 13.35
N VAL A 110 -29.68 -2.46 12.72
CA VAL A 110 -30.46 -3.63 12.30
C VAL A 110 -29.80 -4.90 12.81
N ARG A 111 -30.54 -6.01 12.80
CA ARG A 111 -30.05 -7.29 13.37
C ARG A 111 -29.58 -8.29 12.35
N THR A 112 -29.96 -8.11 11.08
CA THR A 112 -29.59 -9.05 10.00
C THR A 112 -29.20 -8.28 8.73
N ALA A 113 -28.42 -8.94 7.88
CA ALA A 113 -28.11 -8.42 6.55
C ALA A 113 -29.38 -8.22 5.68
N ALA A 114 -30.37 -9.10 5.84
CA ALA A 114 -31.66 -8.96 5.15
C ALA A 114 -32.42 -7.69 5.57
N GLU A 115 -32.43 -7.36 6.86
CA GLU A 115 -32.99 -6.08 7.35
C GLU A 115 -32.21 -4.88 6.83
N ALA A 116 -30.89 -4.99 6.69
CA ALA A 116 -30.07 -3.95 6.11
C ALA A 116 -30.44 -3.69 4.65
N VAL A 117 -30.57 -4.74 3.83
CA VAL A 117 -30.99 -4.66 2.44
C VAL A 117 -32.40 -4.09 2.30
N ALA A 118 -33.35 -4.53 3.15
CA ALA A 118 -34.71 -4.01 3.14
C ALA A 118 -34.81 -2.50 3.51
N ALA A 119 -33.77 -1.95 4.17
CA ALA A 119 -33.69 -0.54 4.53
C ALA A 119 -33.08 0.34 3.43
N LEU A 120 -32.55 -0.24 2.34
CA LEU A 120 -31.96 0.51 1.23
C LEU A 120 -33.01 1.28 0.43
N PRO A 121 -32.69 2.49 -0.07
CA PRO A 121 -33.64 3.29 -0.82
C PRO A 121 -33.98 2.64 -2.17
N LYS A 122 -35.17 2.95 -2.68
CA LYS A 122 -35.58 2.64 -4.05
C LYS A 122 -35.14 3.77 -4.99
N GLY A 123 -35.13 3.53 -6.29
CA GLY A 123 -34.71 4.51 -7.31
C GLY A 123 -33.48 4.03 -8.08
N LYS A 124 -32.82 4.93 -8.80
CA LYS A 124 -31.60 4.64 -9.54
C LYS A 124 -30.41 4.63 -8.59
N ARG A 125 -29.81 3.48 -8.42
CA ARG A 125 -28.76 3.23 -7.42
C ARG A 125 -27.42 2.93 -8.07
N ALA A 126 -26.37 3.67 -7.70
CA ALA A 126 -24.99 3.28 -7.91
C ALA A 126 -24.56 2.41 -6.73
N VAL A 127 -24.28 1.13 -6.96
CA VAL A 127 -23.98 0.15 -5.91
C VAL A 127 -22.54 -0.29 -6.02
N ILE A 128 -21.76 -0.03 -4.98
CA ILE A 128 -20.34 -0.43 -4.85
C ILE A 128 -20.24 -1.49 -3.75
N ALA A 129 -19.97 -2.74 -4.14
CA ALA A 129 -19.89 -3.87 -3.22
C ALA A 129 -18.97 -4.96 -3.82
N PRO A 130 -17.84 -5.32 -3.18
CA PRO A 130 -16.87 -6.27 -3.75
C PRO A 130 -17.45 -7.69 -3.83
N HIS A 131 -17.93 -8.21 -2.71
CA HIS A 131 -18.61 -9.48 -2.62
C HIS A 131 -19.89 -9.27 -1.81
N CYS A 132 -21.00 -9.30 -2.47
CA CYS A 132 -22.29 -9.44 -1.83
C CYS A 132 -22.85 -10.77 -2.30
N PRO A 133 -23.33 -11.65 -1.39
CA PRO A 133 -24.20 -12.72 -1.80
C PRO A 133 -25.39 -12.10 -2.54
N GLU A 134 -25.95 -12.81 -3.48
CA GLU A 134 -27.09 -12.35 -4.28
C GLU A 134 -28.11 -11.66 -3.37
N ILE A 135 -28.18 -10.35 -3.48
CA ILE A 135 -29.19 -9.58 -2.77
C ILE A 135 -30.38 -9.58 -3.71
N GLU A 136 -31.38 -10.41 -3.38
CA GLU A 136 -32.59 -10.55 -4.18
C GLU A 136 -33.18 -9.17 -4.54
N GLY A 137 -33.28 -8.88 -5.84
CA GLY A 137 -33.78 -7.59 -6.36
C GLY A 137 -32.81 -6.42 -6.35
N MET A 138 -31.50 -6.64 -6.14
CA MET A 138 -30.50 -5.58 -6.25
C MET A 138 -29.31 -6.03 -7.11
N GLU A 139 -29.05 -5.30 -8.18
CA GLU A 139 -27.85 -5.45 -9.00
C GLU A 139 -26.70 -4.64 -8.43
N VAL A 140 -25.55 -5.29 -8.17
CA VAL A 140 -24.28 -4.63 -7.91
C VAL A 140 -23.71 -4.21 -9.25
N ASN A 141 -23.72 -2.91 -9.56
CA ASN A 141 -23.50 -2.44 -10.93
C ASN A 141 -22.18 -1.68 -11.13
N HIS A 142 -21.48 -1.26 -10.05
CA HIS A 142 -20.22 -0.52 -10.14
C HIS A 142 -20.18 0.45 -11.33
N PRO A 143 -21.08 1.44 -11.44
CA PRO A 143 -21.22 2.21 -12.66
C PRO A 143 -19.92 2.94 -12.99
N GLN A 144 -19.38 2.72 -14.19
CA GLN A 144 -18.04 3.17 -14.59
C GLN A 144 -17.85 4.68 -14.39
N ALA A 145 -18.81 5.50 -14.81
CA ALA A 145 -18.73 6.96 -14.67
C ALA A 145 -18.66 7.42 -13.19
N VAL A 146 -19.30 6.66 -12.27
CA VAL A 146 -19.25 6.94 -10.84
C VAL A 146 -17.92 6.50 -10.25
N THR A 147 -17.49 5.27 -10.56
CA THR A 147 -16.25 4.72 -10.02
C THR A 147 -15.02 5.45 -10.54
N ASP A 148 -14.97 5.83 -11.82
CA ASP A 148 -13.86 6.59 -12.39
C ASP A 148 -13.70 7.94 -11.69
N TYR A 149 -14.81 8.67 -11.52
CA TYR A 149 -14.77 9.94 -10.82
C TYR A 149 -14.32 9.80 -9.35
N LEU A 150 -14.88 8.82 -8.62
CA LEU A 150 -14.52 8.58 -7.23
C LEU A 150 -13.07 8.11 -7.08
N HIS A 151 -12.58 7.23 -7.95
CA HIS A 151 -11.19 6.75 -7.93
C HIS A 151 -10.20 7.88 -8.21
N TRP A 152 -10.47 8.70 -9.23
CA TRP A 152 -9.63 9.86 -9.55
C TRP A 152 -9.46 10.76 -8.33
N HIS A 153 -10.57 11.13 -7.69
CA HIS A 153 -10.57 12.04 -6.56
C HIS A 153 -10.06 11.39 -5.27
N ARG A 154 -10.11 10.07 -5.10
CA ARG A 154 -9.50 9.34 -3.97
C ARG A 154 -7.98 9.40 -4.00
N SER A 155 -7.37 9.68 -5.14
CA SER A 155 -5.93 9.92 -5.22
C SER A 155 -5.48 11.11 -4.36
N TYR A 156 -6.34 12.13 -4.23
CA TYR A 156 -6.06 13.34 -3.45
C TYR A 156 -6.56 13.19 -2.03
N LYS A 157 -5.62 12.94 -1.10
CA LYS A 157 -5.91 12.68 0.31
C LYS A 157 -6.33 13.96 1.02
N THR A 158 -7.40 13.86 1.78
CA THR A 158 -7.83 14.93 2.68
C THR A 158 -6.91 15.03 3.90
N PRO A 159 -6.93 16.14 4.67
CA PRO A 159 -6.14 16.24 5.91
C PRO A 159 -6.45 15.14 6.93
N TYR A 160 -7.70 14.63 6.97
CA TYR A 160 -8.10 13.50 7.80
C TYR A 160 -7.39 12.20 7.37
N GLU A 161 -7.39 11.91 6.07
CA GLU A 161 -6.71 10.73 5.52
C GLU A 161 -5.21 10.78 5.79
N LEU A 162 -4.57 11.93 5.57
CA LEU A 162 -3.15 12.11 5.88
C LEU A 162 -2.84 11.93 7.37
N ALA A 163 -3.74 12.36 8.27
CA ALA A 163 -3.56 12.13 9.71
C ALA A 163 -3.56 10.64 10.04
N LEU A 164 -4.44 9.84 9.42
CA LEU A 164 -4.48 8.39 9.61
C LEU A 164 -3.28 7.69 8.96
N MET A 165 -2.83 8.14 7.79
CA MET A 165 -1.62 7.60 7.16
C MET A 165 -0.36 7.89 7.97
N ARG A 166 -0.24 9.05 8.61
CA ARG A 166 0.84 9.32 9.57
C ARG A 166 0.79 8.34 10.75
N GLU A 167 -0.39 8.07 11.30
CA GLU A 167 -0.54 7.08 12.38
C GLU A 167 -0.18 5.67 11.91
N ALA A 168 -0.59 5.25 10.70
CA ALA A 168 -0.19 3.97 10.11
C ALA A 168 1.34 3.85 9.99
N ASN A 169 2.02 4.93 9.56
CA ASN A 169 3.48 4.99 9.49
C ASN A 169 4.13 4.92 10.89
N HIS A 170 3.54 5.55 11.92
CA HIS A 170 4.02 5.41 13.30
C HIS A 170 3.92 3.97 13.81
N VAL A 171 2.82 3.26 13.50
CA VAL A 171 2.67 1.83 13.81
C VAL A 171 3.75 1.03 13.12
N GLY A 172 3.92 1.21 11.80
CA GLY A 172 4.92 0.51 10.99
C GLY A 172 6.35 0.79 11.48
N ALA A 173 6.73 2.05 11.66
CA ALA A 173 8.08 2.43 12.09
C ALA A 173 8.47 1.81 13.45
N ARG A 174 7.54 1.83 14.42
CA ARG A 174 7.76 1.18 15.73
C ARG A 174 7.99 -0.32 15.58
N ALA A 175 7.20 -0.97 14.73
CA ALA A 175 7.30 -2.41 14.49
C ALA A 175 8.59 -2.78 13.73
N HIS A 176 9.04 -1.96 12.77
CA HIS A 176 10.32 -2.11 12.09
C HIS A 176 11.51 -2.05 13.05
N ARG A 177 11.48 -1.14 14.05
CA ARG A 177 12.54 -1.09 15.08
C ARG A 177 12.59 -2.37 15.92
N ALA A 178 11.43 -2.96 16.23
CA ALA A 178 11.38 -4.25 16.93
C ALA A 178 11.89 -5.40 16.06
N ALA A 179 11.57 -5.42 14.79
CA ALA A 179 12.06 -6.40 13.82
C ALA A 179 13.58 -6.29 13.64
N GLU A 180 14.13 -5.08 13.48
CA GLU A 180 15.59 -4.87 13.43
C GLU A 180 16.27 -5.40 14.69
N LYS A 181 15.72 -5.10 15.87
CA LYS A 181 16.26 -5.59 17.14
C LYS A 181 16.25 -7.12 17.20
N ALA A 182 15.21 -7.78 16.75
CA ALA A 182 15.10 -9.24 16.69
C ALA A 182 16.15 -9.83 15.71
N PHE A 183 16.31 -9.22 14.52
CA PHE A 183 17.39 -9.59 13.60
C PHE A 183 18.78 -9.49 14.27
N ARG A 184 19.09 -8.35 14.92
CA ARG A 184 20.37 -8.16 15.62
C ARG A 184 20.58 -9.14 16.76
N ALA A 185 19.49 -9.72 17.32
CA ALA A 185 19.54 -10.77 18.34
C ALA A 185 19.73 -12.18 17.76
N GLY A 186 19.72 -12.34 16.43
CA GLY A 186 19.91 -13.63 15.76
C GLY A 186 18.64 -14.47 15.61
N GLU A 187 17.47 -13.85 15.67
CA GLU A 187 16.18 -14.54 15.50
C GLU A 187 15.98 -15.08 14.07
N SER A 188 15.08 -16.06 13.96
CA SER A 188 14.59 -16.58 12.68
C SER A 188 13.61 -15.59 12.01
N GLU A 189 13.32 -15.78 10.73
CA GLU A 189 12.32 -14.96 10.00
C GLU A 189 10.97 -14.95 10.73
N LEU A 190 10.50 -16.12 11.20
CA LEU A 190 9.28 -16.18 12.00
C LEU A 190 9.42 -15.42 13.33
N GLY A 191 10.56 -15.54 14.03
CA GLY A 191 10.82 -14.80 15.27
C GLY A 191 10.79 -13.29 15.06
N ILE A 192 11.40 -12.81 13.97
CA ILE A 192 11.40 -11.41 13.57
C ILE A 192 9.96 -10.94 13.25
N HIS A 193 9.20 -11.73 12.48
CA HIS A 193 7.81 -11.41 12.16
C HIS A 193 6.92 -11.32 13.41
N LEU A 194 7.07 -12.24 14.35
CA LEU A 194 6.35 -12.19 15.63
C LEU A 194 6.72 -10.95 16.47
N ALA A 195 8.00 -10.54 16.45
CA ALA A 195 8.43 -9.32 17.10
C ALA A 195 7.80 -8.07 16.44
N TYR A 196 7.68 -8.06 15.11
CA TYR A 196 6.98 -7.02 14.35
C TYR A 196 5.52 -6.91 14.78
N LEU A 197 4.74 -8.02 14.73
CA LEU A 197 3.33 -8.04 15.10
C LEU A 197 3.10 -7.57 16.55
N ALA A 198 3.92 -8.04 17.48
CA ALA A 198 3.84 -7.65 18.89
C ALA A 198 4.04 -6.15 19.09
N ALA A 199 4.97 -5.53 18.35
CA ALA A 199 5.24 -4.10 18.43
C ALA A 199 4.20 -3.27 17.65
N ALA A 200 3.69 -3.76 16.52
CA ALA A 200 2.58 -3.16 15.79
C ALA A 200 1.30 -3.18 16.63
N ARG A 201 1.13 -4.17 17.52
CA ARG A 201 -0.12 -4.49 18.22
C ARG A 201 -1.26 -4.79 17.24
N GLN A 202 -0.92 -5.46 16.17
CA GLN A 202 -1.84 -5.90 15.13
C GLN A 202 -1.60 -7.39 14.85
N THR A 203 -2.65 -8.09 14.49
CA THR A 203 -2.58 -9.46 13.98
C THR A 203 -2.28 -9.44 12.48
N ASP A 204 -1.89 -10.58 11.90
CA ASP A 204 -1.69 -10.70 10.44
C ASP A 204 -2.91 -10.24 9.63
N ALA A 205 -4.13 -10.47 10.13
CA ALA A 205 -5.36 -10.07 9.47
C ALA A 205 -5.65 -8.57 9.52
N GLU A 206 -5.02 -7.84 10.44
CA GLU A 206 -5.16 -6.38 10.60
C GLU A 206 -4.07 -5.60 9.86
N LEU A 207 -2.98 -6.28 9.47
CA LEU A 207 -1.96 -5.67 8.63
C LEU A 207 -2.52 -5.32 7.25
N PRO A 208 -2.00 -4.26 6.59
CA PRO A 208 -2.46 -3.86 5.27
C PRO A 208 -2.12 -4.89 4.17
N TYR A 209 -1.06 -5.67 4.37
CA TYR A 209 -0.61 -6.76 3.50
C TYR A 209 0.23 -7.77 4.28
N SER A 210 0.46 -8.95 3.68
CA SER A 210 1.33 -9.97 4.27
C SER A 210 2.78 -9.49 4.30
N SER A 211 3.38 -9.45 5.47
CA SER A 211 4.78 -9.02 5.63
C SER A 211 5.73 -9.89 4.82
N ILE A 212 6.78 -9.28 4.30
CA ILE A 212 7.94 -9.92 3.71
C ILE A 212 9.08 -9.80 4.72
N VAL A 213 9.60 -10.92 5.18
CA VAL A 213 10.70 -10.98 6.15
C VAL A 213 11.71 -11.99 5.63
N GLY A 214 12.72 -11.51 4.93
CA GLY A 214 13.74 -12.35 4.29
C GLY A 214 15.11 -12.17 4.93
N LEU A 215 15.73 -13.27 5.30
CA LEU A 215 17.14 -13.32 5.70
C LEU A 215 17.98 -13.81 4.52
N ASN A 216 19.13 -13.21 4.31
CA ASN A 216 20.12 -13.61 3.31
C ASN A 216 19.50 -13.66 1.88
N GLU A 217 19.68 -14.78 1.15
CA GLU A 217 19.18 -15.01 -0.21
C GLU A 217 17.65 -14.94 -0.32
N HIS A 218 16.88 -15.15 0.76
CA HIS A 218 15.42 -14.99 0.74
C HIS A 218 14.99 -13.55 0.41
N SER A 219 15.86 -12.57 0.66
CA SER A 219 15.64 -11.16 0.31
C SER A 219 15.60 -10.93 -1.22
N ALA A 220 16.02 -11.91 -2.03
CA ALA A 220 15.88 -11.86 -3.50
C ALA A 220 14.50 -12.29 -4.01
N VAL A 221 13.66 -12.87 -3.16
CA VAL A 221 12.29 -13.24 -3.50
C VAL A 221 11.36 -12.07 -3.16
N LEU A 222 10.91 -11.35 -4.18
CA LEU A 222 10.21 -10.07 -4.02
C LEU A 222 8.94 -10.13 -3.15
N HIS A 223 8.22 -11.27 -3.15
CA HIS A 223 7.05 -11.50 -2.31
C HIS A 223 7.26 -12.74 -1.44
N TYR A 224 8.33 -12.73 -0.63
CA TYR A 224 8.68 -13.82 0.26
C TYR A 224 7.83 -13.80 1.53
N THR A 225 6.91 -14.75 1.66
CA THR A 225 5.98 -14.88 2.79
C THR A 225 6.10 -16.21 3.55
N ASN A 226 7.13 -17.01 3.21
CA ASN A 226 7.43 -18.29 3.86
C ASN A 226 8.49 -18.06 4.94
N PHE A 227 8.09 -17.89 6.17
CA PHE A 227 9.04 -17.57 7.24
C PHE A 227 9.73 -18.83 7.77
N ASP A 228 11.06 -18.91 7.64
CA ASP A 228 11.84 -19.95 8.28
C ASP A 228 11.73 -19.87 9.80
N ARG A 229 11.55 -21.03 10.44
CA ARG A 229 11.40 -21.15 11.90
C ARG A 229 12.74 -21.28 12.64
N THR A 230 13.80 -21.53 11.90
CA THR A 230 15.17 -21.67 12.43
C THR A 230 16.06 -20.60 11.83
N PRO A 231 16.84 -19.87 12.63
CA PRO A 231 17.74 -18.88 12.07
C PRO A 231 18.82 -19.55 11.19
N PRO A 232 19.29 -18.87 10.14
CA PRO A 232 20.37 -19.39 9.30
C PRO A 232 21.65 -19.54 10.11
N LYS A 233 22.52 -20.47 9.71
CA LYS A 233 23.82 -20.69 10.39
C LYS A 233 24.68 -19.43 10.41
N GLN A 234 24.57 -18.60 9.39
CA GLN A 234 25.23 -17.30 9.27
C GLN A 234 24.22 -16.29 8.73
N GLN A 235 24.06 -15.19 9.44
CA GLN A 235 23.27 -14.05 8.96
C GLN A 235 24.19 -13.11 8.17
N HIS A 236 23.79 -12.76 6.96
CA HIS A 236 24.44 -11.80 6.07
C HIS A 236 23.66 -10.50 5.97
N SER A 237 22.35 -10.63 5.78
CA SER A 237 21.43 -9.53 5.53
C SER A 237 20.03 -9.81 6.06
N PHE A 238 19.25 -8.77 6.16
CA PHE A 238 17.84 -8.81 6.51
C PHE A 238 17.09 -7.74 5.71
N LEU A 239 16.06 -8.16 5.00
CA LEU A 239 15.09 -7.28 4.36
C LEU A 239 13.73 -7.51 5.01
N ILE A 240 13.08 -6.43 5.40
CA ILE A 240 11.69 -6.43 5.86
C ILE A 240 10.89 -5.42 5.05
N ASP A 241 9.77 -5.89 4.50
CA ASP A 241 8.74 -5.09 3.86
C ASP A 241 7.43 -5.39 4.57
N ALA A 242 6.99 -4.43 5.38
CA ALA A 242 5.85 -4.60 6.26
C ALA A 242 5.24 -3.26 6.64
N GLY A 243 3.91 -3.18 6.62
CA GLY A 243 3.14 -1.99 6.93
C GLY A 243 2.34 -2.09 8.21
N GLY A 244 1.90 -0.93 8.70
CA GLY A 244 0.89 -0.80 9.75
C GLY A 244 -0.42 -0.28 9.19
N SER A 245 -1.49 -0.42 9.94
CA SER A 245 -2.83 0.05 9.59
C SER A 245 -3.37 1.00 10.64
N ALA A 246 -4.06 2.07 10.22
CA ALA A 246 -4.83 2.95 11.10
C ALA A 246 -6.19 3.26 10.48
N ALA A 247 -7.26 2.82 11.12
CA ALA A 247 -8.64 2.95 10.62
C ALA A 247 -8.81 2.52 9.14
N GLY A 248 -8.00 1.52 8.72
CA GLY A 248 -8.01 0.99 7.36
C GLY A 248 -7.11 1.70 6.36
N TYR A 249 -6.41 2.77 6.74
CA TYR A 249 -5.33 3.36 5.93
C TYR A 249 -4.02 2.61 6.17
N ALA A 250 -3.28 2.40 5.09
CA ALA A 250 -2.05 1.63 5.08
C ALA A 250 -0.81 2.53 5.23
N SER A 251 0.26 1.97 5.79
CA SER A 251 1.63 2.33 5.45
C SER A 251 2.30 1.19 4.70
N ASP A 252 3.33 1.52 3.91
CA ASP A 252 4.16 0.58 3.17
C ASP A 252 5.63 0.95 3.38
N ILE A 253 6.36 0.06 4.04
CA ILE A 253 7.71 0.38 4.52
C ILE A 253 8.65 -0.78 4.27
N THR A 254 9.71 -0.54 3.52
CA THR A 254 10.80 -1.51 3.40
C THR A 254 12.11 -0.97 3.96
N ARG A 255 12.84 -1.82 4.67
CA ARG A 255 14.21 -1.58 5.16
C ARG A 255 15.07 -2.80 4.94
N THR A 256 16.33 -2.53 4.60
CA THR A 256 17.36 -3.57 4.49
C THR A 256 18.51 -3.28 5.44
N TYR A 257 19.06 -4.32 6.06
CA TYR A 257 20.13 -4.24 7.03
C TYR A 257 21.21 -5.28 6.71
N ALA A 258 22.48 -4.88 6.80
CA ALA A 258 23.60 -5.83 6.81
C ALA A 258 23.84 -6.37 8.23
N ALA A 259 24.26 -7.61 8.34
CA ALA A 259 24.78 -8.16 9.59
C ALA A 259 26.16 -7.56 9.91
N ALA A 260 26.60 -7.69 11.16
CA ALA A 260 27.90 -7.18 11.58
C ALA A 260 29.06 -7.82 10.78
N GLY A 261 30.00 -7.01 10.33
CA GLY A 261 31.17 -7.45 9.56
C GLY A 261 30.98 -7.49 8.03
N HIS A 262 29.80 -7.13 7.53
CA HIS A 262 29.46 -7.14 6.10
C HIS A 262 29.50 -5.71 5.50
N SER A 263 30.67 -5.04 5.60
CA SER A 263 30.86 -3.62 5.25
C SER A 263 30.56 -3.30 3.77
N ASP A 264 30.91 -4.20 2.84
CA ASP A 264 30.72 -3.97 1.41
C ASP A 264 29.21 -3.94 1.05
N PHE A 265 28.44 -4.84 1.66
CA PHE A 265 26.99 -4.83 1.45
C PHE A 265 26.32 -3.66 2.17
N GLN A 266 26.80 -3.27 3.35
CA GLN A 266 26.34 -2.05 4.02
C GLN A 266 26.59 -0.81 3.15
N ALA A 267 27.74 -0.70 2.52
CA ALA A 267 28.05 0.43 1.62
C ALA A 267 27.11 0.45 0.41
N LEU A 268 26.71 -0.72 -0.13
CA LEU A 268 25.71 -0.80 -1.19
C LEU A 268 24.32 -0.36 -0.69
N ILE A 269 23.91 -0.78 0.52
CA ILE A 269 22.64 -0.31 1.15
C ILE A 269 22.67 1.21 1.29
N ASP A 270 23.76 1.78 1.81
CA ASP A 270 23.88 3.24 2.01
C ASP A 270 23.76 4.00 0.69
N SER A 271 24.30 3.46 -0.42
CA SER A 271 24.18 4.04 -1.76
C SER A 271 22.75 3.98 -2.29
N VAL A 272 22.04 2.86 -2.09
CA VAL A 272 20.62 2.73 -2.47
C VAL A 272 19.75 3.67 -1.63
N GLU A 273 20.02 3.79 -0.33
CA GLU A 273 19.28 4.72 0.55
C GLU A 273 19.50 6.18 0.13
N LYS A 274 20.72 6.57 -0.20
CA LYS A 274 21.03 7.89 -0.73
C LYS A 274 20.29 8.16 -2.04
N ALA A 275 20.23 7.19 -2.95
CA ALA A 275 19.49 7.29 -4.19
C ALA A 275 17.98 7.45 -3.92
N GLN A 276 17.41 6.64 -3.02
CA GLN A 276 16.02 6.69 -2.61
C GLN A 276 15.64 8.09 -2.08
N LEU A 277 16.42 8.67 -1.20
CA LEU A 277 16.20 10.04 -0.71
C LEU A 277 16.26 11.08 -1.83
N GLY A 278 17.12 10.86 -2.84
CA GLY A 278 17.18 11.71 -4.05
C GLY A 278 15.90 11.60 -4.89
N PHE A 279 15.25 10.44 -4.94
CA PHE A 279 13.96 10.26 -5.62
C PHE A 279 12.82 10.86 -4.82
N VAL A 280 12.82 10.68 -3.49
CA VAL A 280 11.84 11.32 -2.58
C VAL A 280 11.84 12.83 -2.79
N ALA A 281 13.00 13.49 -2.86
CA ALA A 281 13.10 14.92 -3.07
C ALA A 281 12.50 15.41 -4.41
N LYS A 282 12.23 14.50 -5.35
CA LYS A 282 11.59 14.77 -6.65
C LYS A 282 10.07 14.55 -6.64
N VAL A 283 9.49 14.10 -5.53
CA VAL A 283 8.03 13.90 -5.39
C VAL A 283 7.36 15.28 -5.23
N LYS A 284 7.23 16.00 -6.34
CA LYS A 284 6.70 17.36 -6.41
C LYS A 284 5.60 17.48 -7.46
N ALA A 285 4.75 18.50 -7.32
CA ALA A 285 3.71 18.80 -8.29
C ALA A 285 4.25 18.91 -9.71
N GLY A 286 3.62 18.20 -10.65
CA GLY A 286 3.99 18.17 -12.06
C GLY A 286 5.07 17.16 -12.43
N GLN A 287 5.72 16.49 -11.47
CA GLN A 287 6.69 15.43 -11.77
C GLN A 287 5.97 14.24 -12.43
N SER A 288 6.38 13.88 -13.64
CA SER A 288 5.96 12.62 -14.28
C SER A 288 6.52 11.43 -13.49
N TYR A 289 5.64 10.54 -13.03
CA TYR A 289 6.10 9.36 -12.29
C TYR A 289 6.84 8.34 -13.18
N PRO A 290 6.44 8.12 -14.45
CA PRO A 290 7.24 7.33 -15.38
C PRO A 290 8.66 7.88 -15.59
N ASP A 291 8.82 9.22 -15.73
CA ASP A 291 10.15 9.81 -15.90
C ASP A 291 11.01 9.66 -14.64
N LEU A 292 10.37 9.73 -13.46
CA LEU A 292 11.04 9.47 -12.18
C LEU A 292 11.50 8.01 -12.08
N HIS A 293 10.67 7.06 -12.55
CA HIS A 293 11.02 5.64 -12.61
C HIS A 293 12.21 5.39 -13.57
N ILE A 294 12.20 5.96 -14.78
CA ILE A 294 13.32 5.83 -15.71
C ILE A 294 14.59 6.47 -15.13
N HIS A 295 14.47 7.64 -14.51
CA HIS A 295 15.58 8.25 -13.79
C HIS A 295 16.15 7.34 -12.68
N ALA A 296 15.29 6.61 -11.97
CA ALA A 296 15.75 5.65 -10.97
C ALA A 296 16.61 4.52 -11.57
N HIS A 297 16.26 4.00 -12.75
CA HIS A 297 17.11 3.04 -13.45
C HIS A 297 18.51 3.59 -13.77
N HIS A 298 18.61 4.85 -14.23
CA HIS A 298 19.91 5.48 -14.50
C HIS A 298 20.74 5.64 -13.22
N VAL A 299 20.13 6.13 -12.12
CA VAL A 299 20.85 6.34 -10.85
C VAL A 299 21.28 4.99 -10.25
N LEU A 300 20.43 3.94 -10.32
CA LEU A 300 20.78 2.62 -9.82
C LEU A 300 21.87 1.94 -10.69
N ALA A 301 21.94 2.24 -12.00
CA ALA A 301 23.06 1.82 -12.84
C ALA A 301 24.37 2.47 -12.39
N ASP A 302 24.36 3.76 -12.05
CA ASP A 302 25.53 4.44 -11.49
C ASP A 302 25.94 3.81 -10.15
N VAL A 303 25.00 3.47 -9.26
CA VAL A 303 25.29 2.73 -8.02
C VAL A 303 25.95 1.38 -8.31
N LEU A 304 25.41 0.59 -9.24
CA LEU A 304 26.00 -0.70 -9.63
C LEU A 304 27.44 -0.53 -10.15
N ARG A 305 27.69 0.50 -10.95
CA ARG A 305 29.01 0.84 -11.48
C ARG A 305 29.98 1.28 -10.38
N GLU A 306 29.56 2.15 -9.47
CA GLU A 306 30.37 2.62 -8.33
C GLU A 306 30.80 1.47 -7.42
N HIS A 307 29.94 0.45 -7.28
CA HIS A 307 30.25 -0.77 -6.51
C HIS A 307 30.94 -1.86 -7.34
N GLY A 308 31.29 -1.58 -8.61
CA GLY A 308 32.04 -2.50 -9.46
C GLY A 308 31.25 -3.72 -9.90
N VAL A 309 29.91 -3.66 -9.93
CA VAL A 309 29.05 -4.74 -10.41
C VAL A 309 28.96 -4.73 -11.93
N ILE A 310 28.97 -3.53 -12.54
CA ILE A 310 28.93 -3.34 -13.99
C ILE A 310 30.06 -2.42 -14.45
N ASP A 311 30.57 -2.62 -15.67
CA ASP A 311 31.57 -1.78 -16.35
C ASP A 311 30.99 -1.21 -17.65
N MET A 312 29.91 -0.42 -17.50
CA MET A 312 29.25 0.30 -18.61
C MET A 312 28.62 1.59 -18.11
N SER A 313 28.28 2.50 -19.02
CA SER A 313 27.57 3.74 -18.66
C SER A 313 26.12 3.42 -18.22
N ALA A 314 25.54 4.31 -17.40
CA ALA A 314 24.15 4.18 -16.98
C ALA A 314 23.19 4.11 -18.17
N GLU A 315 23.42 4.93 -19.20
CA GLU A 315 22.64 4.92 -20.44
C GLU A 315 22.68 3.54 -21.12
N SER A 316 23.89 2.96 -21.27
CA SER A 316 24.06 1.62 -21.87
C SER A 316 23.40 0.54 -21.02
N ALA A 317 23.48 0.64 -19.69
CA ALA A 317 22.87 -0.33 -18.77
C ALA A 317 21.33 -0.31 -18.86
N VAL A 318 20.73 0.86 -19.02
CA VAL A 318 19.28 1.00 -19.23
C VAL A 318 18.88 0.47 -20.60
N GLN A 319 19.56 0.90 -21.68
CA GLN A 319 19.24 0.49 -23.04
C GLN A 319 19.40 -1.01 -23.28
N SER A 320 20.39 -1.63 -22.65
CA SER A 320 20.64 -3.09 -22.77
C SER A 320 19.78 -3.95 -21.85
N GLY A 321 18.94 -3.35 -20.99
CA GLY A 321 18.10 -4.05 -20.01
C GLY A 321 18.84 -4.56 -18.78
N VAL A 322 20.13 -4.27 -18.61
CA VAL A 322 20.92 -4.69 -17.43
C VAL A 322 20.29 -4.19 -16.15
N THR A 323 19.82 -2.94 -16.12
CA THR A 323 19.17 -2.40 -14.93
C THR A 323 17.88 -3.12 -14.57
N ALA A 324 17.12 -3.63 -15.53
CA ALA A 324 15.90 -4.41 -15.29
C ALA A 324 16.20 -5.78 -14.65
N THR A 325 17.41 -6.33 -14.83
CA THR A 325 17.87 -7.54 -14.14
C THR A 325 18.01 -7.30 -12.63
N PHE A 326 18.59 -6.15 -12.25
CA PHE A 326 18.86 -5.83 -10.84
C PHE A 326 17.72 -5.04 -10.17
N PHE A 327 16.89 -4.34 -10.93
CA PHE A 327 15.72 -3.59 -10.49
C PHE A 327 14.49 -3.97 -11.34
N PRO A 328 13.87 -5.14 -11.08
CA PRO A 328 12.85 -5.71 -11.95
C PRO A 328 11.42 -5.21 -11.70
N HIS A 329 11.20 -4.29 -10.77
CA HIS A 329 9.86 -3.79 -10.42
C HIS A 329 9.70 -2.28 -10.62
N GLY A 330 8.52 -1.73 -10.34
CA GLY A 330 8.27 -0.29 -10.41
C GLY A 330 8.94 0.48 -9.27
N LEU A 331 9.17 1.77 -9.46
CA LEU A 331 9.71 2.65 -8.40
C LEU A 331 8.72 2.82 -7.23
N GLY A 332 7.44 2.49 -7.42
CA GLY A 332 6.41 2.57 -6.43
C GLY A 332 5.01 2.68 -7.02
N HIS A 333 4.06 3.03 -6.17
CA HIS A 333 2.64 3.04 -6.48
C HIS A 333 1.88 4.07 -5.63
N PRO A 334 0.62 4.42 -5.99
CA PRO A 334 -0.27 5.15 -5.08
C PRO A 334 -0.58 4.30 -3.85
N ILE A 335 -0.71 4.94 -2.69
CA ILE A 335 -1.07 4.28 -1.43
C ILE A 335 -2.15 5.07 -0.68
N GLY A 336 -2.95 4.38 0.14
CA GLY A 336 -4.01 4.98 0.95
C GLY A 336 -4.85 3.94 1.68
N LEU A 337 -6.13 3.84 1.32
CA LEU A 337 -7.04 2.79 1.80
C LEU A 337 -6.71 1.41 1.26
N GLN A 338 -5.97 1.35 0.19
CA GLN A 338 -5.36 0.14 -0.36
C GLN A 338 -3.85 0.37 -0.44
N VAL A 339 -3.08 -0.68 -0.26
CA VAL A 339 -1.61 -0.64 -0.42
C VAL A 339 -1.28 -0.21 -1.85
N HIS A 340 -1.77 -0.96 -2.85
CA HIS A 340 -1.80 -0.51 -4.24
C HIS A 340 -3.12 0.22 -4.49
N ASP A 341 -3.13 1.53 -4.30
CA ASP A 341 -4.36 2.32 -4.37
C ASP A 341 -4.80 2.60 -5.81
N VAL A 342 -6.04 3.02 -5.97
CA VAL A 342 -6.70 3.23 -7.26
C VAL A 342 -6.14 4.43 -8.03
N ALA A 343 -6.52 4.56 -9.30
CA ALA A 343 -6.25 5.67 -10.21
C ALA A 343 -4.78 5.89 -10.62
N GLY A 344 -3.86 4.96 -10.34
CA GLY A 344 -2.45 5.09 -10.75
C GLY A 344 -2.23 5.18 -12.26
N PHE A 345 -3.14 4.63 -13.06
CA PHE A 345 -3.11 4.62 -14.53
C PHE A 345 -4.18 5.49 -15.18
N GLN A 346 -5.01 6.14 -14.40
CA GLN A 346 -6.19 6.84 -14.90
C GLN A 346 -5.79 8.15 -15.58
N ALA A 347 -6.34 8.42 -16.78
CA ALA A 347 -5.96 9.59 -17.58
C ALA A 347 -6.69 10.87 -17.17
N SER A 348 -7.91 10.74 -16.64
CA SER A 348 -8.75 11.87 -16.22
C SER A 348 -9.82 11.44 -15.22
N GLU A 349 -10.54 12.40 -14.64
CA GLU A 349 -11.69 12.11 -13.76
C GLU A 349 -12.84 11.36 -14.45
N SER A 350 -12.86 11.32 -15.76
CA SER A 350 -13.83 10.56 -16.56
C SER A 350 -13.28 9.21 -17.04
N GLY A 351 -12.16 8.75 -16.46
CA GLY A 351 -11.52 7.49 -16.82
C GLY A 351 -10.39 7.64 -17.84
N GLY A 352 -10.22 6.62 -18.67
CA GLY A 352 -9.11 6.50 -19.60
C GLY A 352 -7.89 5.85 -18.96
N TYR A 353 -6.89 5.53 -19.79
CA TYR A 353 -5.71 4.78 -19.36
C TYR A 353 -4.42 5.42 -19.93
N ILE A 354 -3.46 5.67 -19.08
CA ILE A 354 -2.11 6.09 -19.48
C ILE A 354 -1.22 4.86 -19.48
N PRO A 355 -0.68 4.45 -20.65
CA PRO A 355 0.14 3.24 -20.75
C PRO A 355 1.46 3.41 -19.99
N ARG A 356 2.01 2.27 -19.55
CA ARG A 356 3.35 2.20 -19.00
C ARG A 356 4.40 2.48 -20.09
N PRO A 357 5.58 2.99 -19.73
CA PRO A 357 6.71 3.03 -20.64
C PRO A 357 7.05 1.63 -21.16
N GLU A 358 7.51 1.57 -22.41
CA GLU A 358 7.98 0.31 -23.00
C GLU A 358 9.13 -0.28 -22.18
N GLY A 359 9.13 -1.59 -21.97
CA GLY A 359 10.13 -2.29 -21.16
C GLY A 359 9.89 -2.25 -19.65
N HIS A 360 8.83 -1.52 -19.16
CA HIS A 360 8.56 -1.37 -17.74
C HIS A 360 7.15 -1.89 -17.33
N PRO A 361 6.86 -3.20 -17.50
CA PRO A 361 5.52 -3.76 -17.32
C PRO A 361 5.02 -3.73 -15.88
N TYR A 362 5.92 -3.58 -14.91
CA TYR A 362 5.60 -3.65 -13.47
C TYR A 362 5.42 -2.29 -12.80
N LEU A 363 5.61 -1.17 -13.55
CA LEU A 363 5.31 0.16 -13.02
C LEU A 363 3.83 0.28 -12.69
N ARG A 364 3.48 0.80 -11.51
CA ARG A 364 2.10 0.89 -10.99
C ARG A 364 1.52 2.30 -10.96
N MET A 365 2.29 3.30 -11.40
CA MET A 365 1.87 4.70 -11.49
C MET A 365 2.37 5.31 -12.80
N THR A 366 1.44 5.86 -13.60
CA THR A 366 1.77 6.52 -14.89
C THR A 366 1.30 7.97 -14.98
N ARG A 367 0.73 8.50 -13.90
CA ARG A 367 0.31 9.91 -13.82
C ARG A 367 1.48 10.83 -13.48
N ALA A 368 1.31 12.11 -13.82
CA ALA A 368 2.06 13.17 -13.15
C ALA A 368 1.57 13.33 -11.71
N LEU A 369 2.48 13.65 -10.81
CA LEU A 369 2.18 13.88 -9.41
C LEU A 369 1.48 15.22 -9.20
N GLU A 370 0.50 15.21 -8.32
CA GLU A 370 -0.26 16.40 -7.94
C GLU A 370 -0.35 16.49 -6.41
N PRO A 371 -0.47 17.72 -5.85
CA PRO A 371 -0.55 17.91 -4.40
C PRO A 371 -1.70 17.11 -3.76
N GLY A 372 -1.40 16.47 -2.65
CA GLY A 372 -2.32 15.57 -1.95
C GLY A 372 -2.27 14.11 -2.40
N MET A 373 -1.56 13.77 -3.47
CA MET A 373 -1.24 12.38 -3.77
C MET A 373 -0.22 11.84 -2.79
N VAL A 374 -0.38 10.56 -2.43
CA VAL A 374 0.62 9.83 -1.64
C VAL A 374 1.07 8.63 -2.45
N VAL A 375 2.38 8.47 -2.56
CA VAL A 375 3.02 7.40 -3.32
C VAL A 375 4.14 6.76 -2.50
N THR A 376 4.43 5.49 -2.76
CA THR A 376 5.66 4.85 -2.29
C THR A 376 6.84 5.22 -3.19
N ILE A 377 8.04 5.25 -2.62
CA ILE A 377 9.32 5.37 -3.34
C ILE A 377 10.21 4.26 -2.83
N GLU A 378 10.33 3.19 -3.64
CA GLU A 378 10.86 1.88 -3.24
C GLU A 378 11.95 1.33 -4.20
N PRO A 379 13.01 2.08 -4.54
CA PRO A 379 14.08 1.52 -5.35
C PRO A 379 14.70 0.30 -4.66
N GLY A 380 15.17 -0.64 -5.45
CA GLY A 380 15.86 -1.82 -4.96
C GLY A 380 16.92 -2.34 -5.93
N LEU A 381 17.85 -3.13 -5.41
CA LEU A 381 18.83 -3.89 -6.17
C LEU A 381 18.83 -5.35 -5.69
N TYR A 382 18.64 -6.28 -6.60
CA TYR A 382 18.47 -7.69 -6.29
C TYR A 382 19.43 -8.57 -7.08
N PHE A 383 19.85 -9.67 -6.48
CA PHE A 383 20.69 -10.69 -7.08
C PHE A 383 19.88 -11.98 -7.27
N ILE A 384 18.88 -11.91 -8.17
CA ILE A 384 17.90 -12.98 -8.43
C ILE A 384 18.50 -13.97 -9.43
N ASP A 385 18.73 -15.21 -9.02
CA ASP A 385 19.40 -16.24 -9.82
C ASP A 385 18.83 -16.40 -11.23
N MET A 386 17.52 -16.46 -11.36
CA MET A 386 16.84 -16.62 -12.66
C MET A 386 17.16 -15.46 -13.62
N LEU A 387 17.08 -14.22 -13.13
CA LEU A 387 17.35 -13.03 -13.95
C LEU A 387 18.84 -12.88 -14.27
N LEU A 388 19.71 -13.24 -13.33
CA LEU A 388 21.16 -13.26 -13.54
C LEU A 388 21.56 -14.33 -14.57
N GLU A 389 20.91 -15.50 -14.56
CA GLU A 389 21.13 -16.53 -15.57
C GLU A 389 20.70 -16.06 -16.98
N GLU A 390 19.55 -15.39 -17.07
CA GLU A 390 19.10 -14.77 -18.32
C GLU A 390 20.11 -13.73 -18.82
N LEU A 391 20.60 -12.85 -17.94
CA LEU A 391 21.59 -11.82 -18.26
C LEU A 391 22.91 -12.43 -18.77
N ARG A 392 23.38 -13.58 -18.21
CA ARG A 392 24.57 -14.29 -18.65
C ARG A 392 24.53 -14.71 -20.15
N ASN A 393 23.32 -14.87 -20.68
CA ASN A 393 23.10 -15.28 -22.08
C ASN A 393 22.92 -14.08 -23.04
N THR A 394 23.11 -12.84 -22.55
CA THR A 394 23.03 -11.63 -23.38
C THR A 394 24.40 -11.09 -23.78
N PRO A 395 24.48 -10.25 -24.83
CA PRO A 395 25.73 -9.55 -25.18
C PRO A 395 26.27 -8.64 -24.05
N ALA A 396 25.42 -8.16 -23.13
CA ALA A 396 25.81 -7.30 -22.01
C ALA A 396 26.58 -8.07 -20.92
N ALA A 397 26.53 -9.39 -20.91
CA ALA A 397 27.20 -10.24 -19.91
C ALA A 397 28.71 -9.99 -19.77
N LYS A 398 29.36 -9.50 -20.83
CA LYS A 398 30.81 -9.19 -20.85
C LYS A 398 31.17 -7.96 -20.01
N ASP A 399 30.20 -7.09 -19.79
CA ASP A 399 30.37 -5.84 -19.04
C ASP A 399 29.90 -5.98 -17.57
N ILE A 400 29.68 -7.22 -17.10
CA ILE A 400 29.28 -7.56 -15.73
C ILE A 400 30.45 -8.21 -15.00
N ASP A 401 30.80 -7.71 -13.82
CA ASP A 401 31.73 -8.38 -12.90
C ASP A 401 30.99 -9.51 -12.16
N TRP A 402 31.05 -10.71 -12.75
CA TRP A 402 30.39 -11.89 -12.17
C TRP A 402 30.96 -12.34 -10.85
N ALA A 403 32.22 -12.04 -10.56
CA ALA A 403 32.80 -12.34 -9.25
C ALA A 403 32.18 -11.44 -8.17
N LYS A 404 31.93 -10.17 -8.51
CA LYS A 404 31.24 -9.23 -7.62
C LYS A 404 29.76 -9.59 -7.45
N VAL A 405 29.07 -9.97 -8.53
CA VAL A 405 27.70 -10.49 -8.47
C VAL A 405 27.61 -11.71 -7.57
N ASP A 406 28.50 -12.70 -7.74
CA ASP A 406 28.52 -13.92 -6.94
C ASP A 406 28.85 -13.63 -5.46
N ALA A 407 29.64 -12.59 -5.17
CA ALA A 407 29.91 -12.13 -3.81
C ALA A 407 28.68 -11.53 -3.12
N PHE A 408 27.79 -10.87 -3.88
CA PHE A 408 26.56 -10.27 -3.32
C PHE A 408 25.35 -11.21 -3.31
N ARG A 409 25.33 -12.29 -4.10
CA ARG A 409 24.20 -13.24 -4.15
C ARG A 409 23.75 -13.76 -2.78
N PRO A 410 24.66 -14.10 -1.82
CA PRO A 410 24.26 -14.57 -0.49
C PRO A 410 23.45 -13.56 0.34
N TYR A 411 23.43 -12.27 -0.05
CA TYR A 411 22.66 -11.22 0.61
C TYR A 411 21.26 -11.02 0.03
N GLY A 412 20.98 -11.63 -1.12
CA GLY A 412 19.68 -11.60 -1.81
C GLY A 412 19.37 -10.28 -2.48
N GLY A 413 19.02 -9.25 -1.71
CA GLY A 413 18.65 -7.96 -2.30
C GLY A 413 18.52 -6.83 -1.28
N ILE A 414 18.31 -5.64 -1.82
CA ILE A 414 18.12 -4.39 -1.08
C ILE A 414 16.83 -3.75 -1.59
N ARG A 415 15.95 -3.31 -0.69
CA ARG A 415 14.86 -2.36 -0.96
C ARG A 415 14.79 -1.38 0.19
N ILE A 416 14.63 -0.10 -0.13
CA ILE A 416 14.38 0.98 0.82
C ILE A 416 13.15 1.71 0.33
N GLU A 417 12.11 1.77 1.15
CA GLU A 417 10.80 2.27 0.78
C GLU A 417 10.22 3.20 1.82
N ASP A 418 9.69 4.30 1.36
CA ASP A 418 8.98 5.29 2.16
C ASP A 418 7.67 5.70 1.49
N ASP A 419 6.65 6.01 2.31
CA ASP A 419 5.41 6.68 1.91
C ASP A 419 5.65 8.18 1.85
N VAL A 420 5.37 8.80 0.70
CA VAL A 420 5.68 10.21 0.43
C VAL A 420 4.47 10.96 -0.08
N VAL A 421 4.13 12.07 0.58
CA VAL A 421 3.07 12.98 0.14
C VAL A 421 3.64 13.97 -0.85
N CYS A 422 3.04 14.05 -2.04
CA CYS A 422 3.30 15.12 -2.98
C CYS A 422 2.67 16.43 -2.46
N THR A 423 3.45 17.47 -2.35
CA THR A 423 3.01 18.80 -1.96
C THR A 423 3.31 19.83 -3.07
N HIS A 424 2.96 21.09 -2.85
CA HIS A 424 3.35 22.16 -3.77
C HIS A 424 4.85 22.48 -3.72
N ASP A 425 5.46 22.31 -2.53
CA ASP A 425 6.85 22.65 -2.25
C ASP A 425 7.68 21.38 -2.00
N GLU A 426 8.23 21.21 -0.80
CA GLU A 426 8.99 20.04 -0.43
C GLU A 426 8.04 18.89 -0.05
N PRO A 427 8.31 17.63 -0.50
CA PRO A 427 7.50 16.50 -0.15
C PRO A 427 7.53 16.21 1.35
N GLU A 428 6.42 15.69 1.88
CA GLU A 428 6.38 15.15 3.24
C GLU A 428 6.68 13.65 3.20
N ASN A 429 7.73 13.21 3.90
CA ASN A 429 8.07 11.80 4.01
C ASN A 429 7.47 11.22 5.30
N LEU A 430 6.29 10.62 5.20
CA LEU A 430 5.54 10.08 6.35
C LEU A 430 6.35 9.05 7.13
N THR A 431 7.11 8.23 6.42
CA THR A 431 7.88 7.13 7.00
C THR A 431 9.09 7.65 7.77
N ARG A 432 9.88 8.57 7.18
CA ARG A 432 11.07 9.12 7.87
C ARG A 432 10.68 9.95 9.07
N ASP A 433 9.60 10.72 8.96
CA ASP A 433 9.06 11.50 10.08
C ASP A 433 8.62 10.60 11.22
N ALA A 434 7.97 9.46 10.91
CA ALA A 434 7.58 8.47 11.91
C ALA A 434 8.79 7.83 12.62
N PHE A 435 9.85 7.48 11.88
CA PHE A 435 11.10 6.97 12.48
C PHE A 435 11.80 8.01 13.34
N ALA A 436 11.80 9.29 12.93
CA ALA A 436 12.44 10.38 13.68
C ALA A 436 11.75 10.63 15.03
N MET A 437 10.44 10.39 15.14
CA MET A 437 9.69 10.52 16.40
C MET A 437 9.96 9.40 17.42
N LEU A 438 10.63 8.32 17.03
CA LEU A 438 10.97 7.19 17.91
C LEU A 438 12.33 7.36 18.61
N ASN A 439 13.11 8.37 18.24
CA ASN A 439 14.47 8.67 18.77
C ASN A 439 14.36 9.71 19.93
#